data_7ea270f98cd5210d781b7e006cd129bd
#
_entry.id   7ea270f98cd5210d781b7e006cd129bd
#
_cell.length_a   1.000
_cell.length_b   1.000
_cell.length_c   1.000
_cell.angle_alpha   90.00
_cell.angle_beta   90.00
_cell.angle_gamma   90.00
#
_symmetry.space_group_name_H-M   'P 1'
#
loop_
_entity.id
_entity.type
_entity.pdbx_description
1 polymer ?
#
loop_
_entity_poly.entity_id
_entity_poly.type
_entity_poly.pdbx_seq_one_letter_code
_entity_poly.pdbx_strand_id
1 'polypeptide(L)'
;MPEDKYEFKPTPEILSFREEALHLAIGNFRYAAMIAGGYDASNLKEIYERPELQSKKSVIAFVSRSYDIMINQINSESNLNQTTYYYRWNCSKECLARKGFEHQSHHRGKWAIYLRLVGAKPPGEQLIWKDGQKTPKDISQKDWKESKEYK
;
A
#
# COMPACT_ATOMS: atom_id res chain seq x y z
N MET A 1 6.46 12.71 -4.42
CA MET A 1 6.01 13.33 -5.68
C MET A 1 5.83 14.83 -5.42
N PRO A 2 6.47 15.70 -6.24
CA PRO A 2 6.19 17.13 -6.24
C PRO A 2 4.72 17.41 -6.54
N GLU A 3 4.16 18.52 -6.03
CA GLU A 3 2.73 18.81 -6.17
C GLU A 3 2.32 19.10 -7.62
N ASP A 4 3.15 19.83 -8.33
CA ASP A 4 2.97 20.13 -9.76
C ASP A 4 3.08 18.89 -10.68
N LYS A 5 3.49 17.75 -10.14
CA LYS A 5 3.60 16.45 -10.83
C LYS A 5 2.57 15.41 -10.36
N TYR A 6 1.59 15.83 -9.53
CA TYR A 6 0.63 14.87 -8.97
C TYR A 6 -0.27 14.23 -10.04
N GLU A 7 -0.56 14.95 -11.13
CA GLU A 7 -1.32 14.44 -12.28
C GLU A 7 -0.43 13.80 -13.37
N PHE A 8 0.86 13.62 -13.10
CA PHE A 8 1.75 12.96 -14.05
C PHE A 8 1.29 11.54 -14.36
N LYS A 9 1.19 11.24 -15.65
CA LYS A 9 0.93 9.89 -16.22
C LYS A 9 2.14 9.47 -17.05
N PRO A 10 2.70 8.28 -16.84
CA PRO A 10 3.75 7.75 -17.72
C PRO A 10 3.29 7.59 -19.17
N THR A 11 2.06 7.13 -19.38
CA THR A 11 1.34 7.07 -20.66
C THR A 11 -0.13 7.40 -20.45
N PRO A 12 -0.91 7.74 -21.49
CA PRO A 12 -2.33 8.07 -21.35
C PRO A 12 -3.19 6.95 -20.73
N GLU A 13 -2.82 5.69 -20.94
CA GLU A 13 -3.57 4.51 -20.49
C GLU A 13 -3.34 4.18 -19.01
N ILE A 14 -2.27 4.73 -18.42
CA ILE A 14 -1.90 4.48 -17.03
C ILE A 14 -2.53 5.56 -16.14
N LEU A 15 -2.92 5.17 -14.93
CA LEU A 15 -3.43 6.11 -13.92
C LEU A 15 -2.39 7.20 -13.62
N SER A 16 -2.83 8.42 -13.27
CA SER A 16 -1.93 9.44 -12.74
C SER A 16 -1.37 9.02 -11.38
N PHE A 17 -0.32 9.67 -10.93
CA PHE A 17 0.23 9.42 -9.58
C PHE A 17 -0.85 9.63 -8.51
N ARG A 18 -1.68 10.65 -8.64
CA ARG A 18 -2.81 10.92 -7.75
C ARG A 18 -3.84 9.80 -7.79
N GLU A 19 -4.26 9.39 -8.97
CA GLU A 19 -5.23 8.30 -9.15
C GLU A 19 -4.70 6.97 -8.60
N GLU A 20 -3.40 6.66 -8.78
CA GLU A 20 -2.75 5.48 -8.17
C GLU A 20 -2.75 5.56 -6.64
N ALA A 21 -2.56 6.75 -6.04
CA ALA A 21 -2.63 6.91 -4.60
C ALA A 21 -4.05 6.70 -4.06
N LEU A 22 -5.06 7.23 -4.75
CA LEU A 22 -6.46 7.01 -4.41
C LEU A 22 -6.87 5.55 -4.60
N HIS A 23 -6.39 4.90 -5.66
CA HIS A 23 -6.63 3.48 -5.90
C HIS A 23 -6.09 2.60 -4.76
N LEU A 24 -4.88 2.88 -4.29
CA LEU A 24 -4.32 2.20 -3.11
C LEU A 24 -5.20 2.36 -1.88
N ALA A 25 -5.65 3.60 -1.60
CA ALA A 25 -6.49 3.89 -0.44
C ALA A 25 -7.83 3.15 -0.50
N ILE A 26 -8.45 3.11 -1.68
CA ILE A 26 -9.71 2.37 -1.88
C ILE A 26 -9.49 0.88 -1.70
N GLY A 27 -8.34 0.34 -2.15
CA GLY A 27 -7.96 -1.03 -1.87
C GLY A 27 -7.96 -1.32 -0.37
N ASN A 28 -7.34 -0.45 0.45
CA ASN A 28 -7.34 -0.59 1.90
C ASN A 28 -8.75 -0.58 2.51
N PHE A 29 -9.62 0.34 2.08
CA PHE A 29 -11.02 0.36 2.55
C PHE A 29 -11.78 -0.91 2.18
N ARG A 30 -11.60 -1.41 0.96
CA ARG A 30 -12.23 -2.65 0.49
C ARG A 30 -11.77 -3.88 1.27
N TYR A 31 -10.46 -4.02 1.50
CA TYR A 31 -9.94 -5.12 2.31
C TYR A 31 -10.43 -5.03 3.75
N ALA A 32 -10.45 -3.84 4.35
CA ALA A 32 -10.99 -3.65 5.68
C ALA A 32 -12.47 -4.04 5.75
N ALA A 33 -13.29 -3.62 4.80
CA ALA A 33 -14.71 -3.98 4.72
C ALA A 33 -14.90 -5.50 4.58
N MET A 34 -14.13 -6.17 3.73
CA MET A 34 -14.22 -7.62 3.55
C MET A 34 -13.75 -8.39 4.79
N ILE A 35 -12.74 -7.90 5.52
CA ILE A 35 -12.31 -8.48 6.81
C ILE A 35 -13.41 -8.32 7.85
N ALA A 36 -14.16 -7.21 7.85
CA ALA A 36 -15.33 -7.01 8.69
C ALA A 36 -16.55 -7.86 8.29
N GLY A 37 -16.48 -8.59 7.18
CA GLY A 37 -17.59 -9.38 6.64
C GLY A 37 -18.55 -8.60 5.74
N GLY A 38 -18.16 -7.37 5.35
CA GLY A 38 -18.91 -6.50 4.44
C GLY A 38 -18.33 -6.44 3.03
N TYR A 39 -18.82 -5.49 2.26
CA TYR A 39 -18.31 -5.19 0.91
C TYR A 39 -18.35 -3.69 0.67
N ASP A 40 -17.27 -3.15 0.12
CA ASP A 40 -17.22 -1.75 -0.32
C ASP A 40 -17.41 -1.69 -1.85
N ALA A 41 -18.54 -1.16 -2.27
CA ALA A 41 -18.92 -0.99 -3.67
C ALA A 41 -18.47 0.37 -4.27
N SER A 42 -17.56 1.10 -3.60
CA SER A 42 -17.10 2.42 -4.07
C SER A 42 -16.67 2.38 -5.53
N ASN A 43 -17.18 3.32 -6.31
CA ASN A 43 -16.81 3.51 -7.69
C ASN A 43 -15.50 4.29 -7.77
N LEU A 44 -14.46 3.66 -8.33
CA LEU A 44 -13.13 4.28 -8.47
C LEU A 44 -13.18 5.59 -9.25
N LYS A 45 -13.91 5.62 -10.36
CA LYS A 45 -14.01 6.82 -11.20
C LYS A 45 -14.60 8.00 -10.44
N GLU A 46 -15.68 7.77 -9.71
CA GLU A 46 -16.31 8.81 -8.89
C GLU A 46 -15.35 9.35 -7.82
N ILE A 47 -14.52 8.50 -7.24
CA ILE A 47 -13.54 8.92 -6.24
C ILE A 47 -12.41 9.74 -6.86
N TYR A 48 -11.95 9.38 -8.05
CA TYR A 48 -10.91 10.15 -8.75
C TYR A 48 -11.39 11.54 -9.14
N GLU A 49 -12.69 11.71 -9.40
CA GLU A 49 -13.32 12.97 -9.81
C GLU A 49 -13.75 13.86 -8.62
N ARG A 50 -13.65 13.36 -7.38
CA ARG A 50 -14.06 14.14 -6.19
C ARG A 50 -13.27 15.44 -6.04
N PRO A 51 -13.95 16.61 -5.97
CA PRO A 51 -13.27 17.90 -5.85
C PRO A 51 -12.38 18.01 -4.63
N GLU A 52 -12.79 17.40 -3.51
CA GLU A 52 -12.03 17.41 -2.26
C GLU A 52 -10.75 16.56 -2.29
N LEU A 53 -10.56 15.71 -3.30
CA LEU A 53 -9.40 14.83 -3.44
C LEU A 53 -8.45 15.26 -4.58
N GLN A 54 -8.46 16.53 -4.96
CA GLN A 54 -7.61 17.06 -6.04
C GLN A 54 -6.26 17.57 -5.56
N SER A 55 -6.11 17.91 -4.27
CA SER A 55 -4.85 18.42 -3.73
C SER A 55 -3.97 17.29 -3.16
N LYS A 56 -2.66 17.47 -3.22
CA LYS A 56 -1.70 16.57 -2.58
C LYS A 56 -2.01 16.37 -1.09
N LYS A 57 -2.34 17.43 -0.38
CA LYS A 57 -2.67 17.39 1.06
C LYS A 57 -3.87 16.49 1.33
N SER A 58 -4.95 16.64 0.57
CA SER A 58 -6.16 15.84 0.76
C SER A 58 -5.95 14.37 0.38
N VAL A 59 -5.19 14.10 -0.68
CA VAL A 59 -4.83 12.74 -1.06
C VAL A 59 -3.99 12.05 0.02
N ILE A 60 -2.99 12.74 0.58
CA ILE A 60 -2.19 12.19 1.70
C ILE A 60 -3.09 11.87 2.89
N ALA A 61 -3.99 12.77 3.28
CA ALA A 61 -4.91 12.55 4.39
C ALA A 61 -5.85 11.35 4.12
N PHE A 62 -6.36 11.23 2.90
CA PHE A 62 -7.22 10.12 2.49
C PHE A 62 -6.48 8.77 2.53
N VAL A 63 -5.26 8.73 2.00
CA VAL A 63 -4.38 7.55 2.05
C VAL A 63 -4.06 7.18 3.50
N SER A 64 -3.63 8.13 4.34
CA SER A 64 -3.34 7.87 5.76
C SER A 64 -4.55 7.28 6.47
N ARG A 65 -5.73 7.88 6.30
CA ARG A 65 -6.98 7.35 6.87
C ARG A 65 -7.27 5.93 6.44
N SER A 66 -6.99 5.58 5.19
CA SER A 66 -7.22 4.22 4.69
C SER A 66 -6.35 3.19 5.40
N TYR A 67 -5.09 3.55 5.73
CA TYR A 67 -4.21 2.70 6.53
C TYR A 67 -4.71 2.55 7.96
N ASP A 68 -5.12 3.64 8.61
CA ASP A 68 -5.65 3.61 9.97
C ASP A 68 -6.87 2.67 10.06
N ILE A 69 -7.78 2.76 9.10
CA ILE A 69 -8.97 1.91 9.04
C ILE A 69 -8.58 0.44 8.83
N MET A 70 -7.67 0.15 7.91
CA MET A 70 -7.21 -1.22 7.64
C MET A 70 -6.51 -1.83 8.87
N ILE A 71 -5.61 -1.08 9.50
CA ILE A 71 -4.86 -1.52 10.69
C ILE A 71 -5.82 -1.75 11.85
N ASN A 72 -6.72 -0.81 12.12
CA ASN A 72 -7.70 -0.93 13.20
C ASN A 72 -8.63 -2.12 12.98
N GLN A 73 -9.07 -2.37 11.74
CA GLN A 73 -9.89 -3.53 11.42
C GLN A 73 -9.16 -4.84 11.70
N ILE A 74 -7.90 -4.97 11.26
CA ILE A 74 -7.10 -6.18 11.51
C ILE A 74 -6.91 -6.39 13.02
N ASN A 75 -6.58 -5.33 13.76
CA ASN A 75 -6.33 -5.39 15.20
C ASN A 75 -7.60 -5.69 16.03
N SER A 76 -8.77 -5.33 15.52
CA SER A 76 -10.06 -5.60 16.19
C SER A 76 -10.56 -7.03 16.01
N GLU A 77 -9.98 -7.78 15.08
CA GLU A 77 -10.41 -9.14 14.79
C GLU A 77 -9.95 -10.14 15.85
N SER A 78 -10.90 -10.81 16.49
CA SER A 78 -10.62 -11.86 17.47
C SER A 78 -10.20 -13.19 16.84
N ASN A 79 -10.54 -13.43 15.57
CA ASN A 79 -10.24 -14.66 14.84
C ASN A 79 -9.95 -14.41 13.36
N LEU A 80 -8.68 -14.23 13.04
CA LEU A 80 -8.22 -14.05 11.66
C LEU A 80 -8.34 -15.32 10.79
N ASN A 81 -8.54 -16.49 11.40
CA ASN A 81 -8.77 -17.74 10.65
C ASN A 81 -10.23 -17.89 10.19
N GLN A 82 -11.13 -17.02 10.67
CA GLN A 82 -12.52 -17.04 10.23
C GLN A 82 -12.61 -16.89 8.72
N THR A 83 -13.45 -17.73 8.09
CA THR A 83 -13.73 -17.65 6.66
C THR A 83 -14.53 -16.40 6.31
N THR A 84 -14.14 -15.77 5.23
CA THR A 84 -14.83 -14.64 4.60
C THR A 84 -14.72 -14.79 3.08
N TYR A 85 -15.08 -13.74 2.32
CA TYR A 85 -15.10 -13.79 0.87
C TYR A 85 -14.19 -12.74 0.25
N TYR A 86 -13.46 -13.16 -0.78
CA TYR A 86 -12.79 -12.26 -1.71
C TYR A 86 -13.44 -12.45 -3.08
N TYR A 87 -14.38 -11.55 -3.42
CA TYR A 87 -15.28 -11.72 -4.56
C TYR A 87 -16.01 -13.07 -4.50
N ARG A 88 -15.70 -14.02 -5.40
CA ARG A 88 -16.25 -15.38 -5.46
C ARG A 88 -15.40 -16.44 -4.74
N TRP A 89 -14.31 -16.03 -4.09
CA TRP A 89 -13.39 -16.95 -3.45
C TRP A 89 -13.58 -16.95 -1.94
N ASN A 90 -13.67 -18.14 -1.35
CA ASN A 90 -13.59 -18.29 0.09
C ASN A 90 -12.13 -18.17 0.53
N CYS A 91 -11.88 -17.38 1.55
CA CYS A 91 -10.56 -17.21 2.14
C CYS A 91 -10.67 -16.86 3.62
N SER A 92 -9.58 -16.92 4.36
CA SER A 92 -9.55 -16.43 5.74
C SER A 92 -9.40 -14.91 5.77
N LYS A 93 -9.79 -14.29 6.87
CA LYS A 93 -9.51 -12.86 7.14
C LYS A 93 -8.00 -12.58 7.11
N GLU A 94 -7.17 -13.52 7.60
CA GLU A 94 -5.70 -13.43 7.49
C GLU A 94 -5.24 -13.38 6.03
N CYS A 95 -5.82 -14.22 5.18
CA CYS A 95 -5.51 -14.20 3.74
C CYS A 95 -5.83 -12.83 3.12
N LEU A 96 -6.95 -12.21 3.50
CA LEU A 96 -7.29 -10.86 3.05
C LEU A 96 -6.32 -9.79 3.56
N ALA A 97 -5.87 -9.89 4.81
CA ALA A 97 -4.87 -8.99 5.35
C ALA A 97 -3.54 -9.09 4.58
N ARG A 98 -3.09 -10.32 4.29
CA ARG A 98 -1.91 -10.57 3.45
C ARG A 98 -2.10 -10.05 2.02
N LYS A 99 -3.29 -10.23 1.44
CA LYS A 99 -3.63 -9.71 0.11
C LYS A 99 -3.60 -8.18 0.07
N GLY A 100 -4.08 -7.52 1.13
CA GLY A 100 -3.94 -6.08 1.30
C GLY A 100 -2.48 -5.63 1.33
N PHE A 101 -1.61 -6.34 2.05
CA PHE A 101 -0.18 -6.06 2.08
C PHE A 101 0.49 -6.25 0.70
N GLU A 102 0.16 -7.32 -0.01
CA GLU A 102 0.62 -7.55 -1.38
C GLU A 102 0.21 -6.41 -2.31
N HIS A 103 -1.05 -5.96 -2.23
CA HIS A 103 -1.57 -4.85 -3.01
C HIS A 103 -0.81 -3.55 -2.75
N GLN A 104 -0.52 -3.24 -1.49
CA GLN A 104 0.29 -2.08 -1.12
C GLN A 104 1.72 -2.17 -1.68
N SER A 105 2.35 -3.34 -1.61
CA SER A 105 3.69 -3.57 -2.11
C SER A 105 3.76 -3.37 -3.62
N HIS A 106 2.74 -3.85 -4.36
CA HIS A 106 2.59 -3.65 -5.79
C HIS A 106 2.52 -2.16 -6.17
N HIS A 107 1.65 -1.38 -5.50
CA HIS A 107 1.48 0.05 -5.79
C HIS A 107 2.69 0.87 -5.34
N ARG A 108 3.34 0.53 -4.24
CA ARG A 108 4.59 1.16 -3.81
C ARG A 108 5.72 0.99 -4.84
N GLY A 109 5.81 -0.17 -5.47
CA GLY A 109 6.72 -0.42 -6.58
C GLY A 109 6.45 0.50 -7.77
N LYS A 110 5.18 0.64 -8.16
CA LYS A 110 4.76 1.59 -9.21
C LYS A 110 5.16 3.03 -8.84
N TRP A 111 4.87 3.49 -7.63
CA TRP A 111 5.22 4.85 -7.20
C TRP A 111 6.71 5.15 -7.27
N ALA A 112 7.55 4.16 -7.00
CA ALA A 112 8.99 4.32 -7.15
C ALA A 112 9.40 4.60 -8.61
N ILE A 113 8.69 4.01 -9.58
CA ILE A 113 8.90 4.28 -11.01
C ILE A 113 8.43 5.70 -11.35
N TYR A 114 7.21 6.09 -10.95
CA TYR A 114 6.69 7.45 -11.20
C TYR A 114 7.62 8.54 -10.66
N LEU A 115 8.13 8.35 -9.44
CA LEU A 115 9.07 9.30 -8.84
C LEU A 115 10.34 9.43 -9.69
N ARG A 116 10.92 8.31 -10.15
CA ARG A 116 12.12 8.36 -11.00
C ARG A 116 11.88 9.02 -12.34
N LEU A 117 10.72 8.80 -12.96
CA LEU A 117 10.35 9.41 -14.24
C LEU A 117 10.24 10.94 -14.16
N VAL A 118 9.92 11.50 -12.98
CA VAL A 118 9.89 12.95 -12.76
C VAL A 118 11.19 13.48 -12.11
N GLY A 119 12.24 12.67 -12.05
CA GLY A 119 13.53 13.06 -11.48
C GLY A 119 13.61 13.06 -9.96
N ALA A 120 12.57 12.57 -9.27
CA ALA A 120 12.56 12.50 -7.81
C ALA A 120 13.11 11.15 -7.31
N LYS A 121 13.88 11.18 -6.22
CA LYS A 121 14.39 9.95 -5.59
C LYS A 121 13.29 9.30 -4.74
N PRO A 122 12.90 8.04 -4.99
CA PRO A 122 11.99 7.33 -4.13
C PRO A 122 12.64 7.01 -2.78
N PRO A 123 11.86 6.92 -1.68
CA PRO A 123 12.39 6.43 -0.40
C PRO A 123 12.87 4.98 -0.55
N GLY A 124 13.90 4.62 0.21
CA GLY A 124 14.35 3.23 0.33
C GLY A 124 13.36 2.35 1.10
N GLU A 125 13.61 1.06 1.10
CA GLU A 125 12.88 0.12 1.94
C GLU A 125 13.24 0.35 3.40
N GLN A 126 12.22 0.49 4.26
CA GLN A 126 12.41 0.86 5.67
C GLN A 126 11.70 -0.09 6.64
N LEU A 127 11.10 -1.18 6.16
CA LEU A 127 10.29 -2.05 7.00
C LEU A 127 11.08 -2.61 8.18
N ILE A 128 12.30 -3.08 7.91
CA ILE A 128 13.21 -3.63 8.93
C ILE A 128 13.70 -2.56 9.92
N TRP A 129 13.83 -1.30 9.48
CA TRP A 129 14.36 -0.22 10.31
C TRP A 129 13.35 0.33 11.32
N LYS A 130 12.05 0.14 11.11
CA LYS A 130 11.00 0.64 12.00
C LYS A 130 10.78 -0.23 13.23
N ASP A 131 11.08 -1.52 13.15
CA ASP A 131 10.93 -2.46 14.27
C ASP A 131 12.03 -2.33 15.32
N GLY A 132 12.90 -1.31 15.21
CA GLY A 132 13.95 -1.01 16.18
C GLY A 132 15.07 -2.05 16.25
N GLN A 133 15.00 -3.10 15.45
CA GLN A 133 16.09 -4.06 15.31
C GLN A 133 17.18 -3.43 14.45
N LYS A 134 18.08 -2.72 15.10
CA LYS A 134 19.35 -2.38 14.47
C LYS A 134 20.03 -3.69 14.12
N THR A 135 20.44 -3.85 12.86
CA THR A 135 21.40 -4.90 12.50
C THR A 135 22.50 -4.88 13.54
N PRO A 136 22.89 -6.02 14.15
CA PRO A 136 24.03 -6.05 15.04
C PRO A 136 25.17 -5.32 14.35
N LYS A 137 25.79 -4.36 15.04
CA LYS A 137 26.89 -3.53 14.50
C LYS A 137 28.06 -4.38 14.01
N ASP A 138 28.04 -5.66 14.29
CA ASP A 138 29.11 -6.63 14.11
C ASP A 138 29.00 -7.43 12.81
N ILE A 139 27.88 -7.35 12.07
CA ILE A 139 27.80 -7.99 10.74
C ILE A 139 28.37 -7.02 9.72
N SER A 140 29.65 -7.18 9.39
CA SER A 140 30.28 -6.44 8.32
C SER A 140 29.69 -6.89 6.97
N GLN A 141 29.72 -6.01 5.96
CA GLN A 141 29.35 -6.39 4.58
C GLN A 141 30.18 -7.55 4.04
N LYS A 142 31.36 -7.77 4.62
CA LYS A 142 32.28 -8.86 4.28
C LYS A 142 31.74 -10.19 4.80
N ASP A 143 31.27 -10.22 6.05
CA ASP A 143 30.71 -11.43 6.68
C ASP A 143 29.46 -11.90 5.95
N TRP A 144 28.67 -10.97 5.44
CA TRP A 144 27.46 -11.27 4.67
C TRP A 144 27.77 -11.94 3.32
N LYS A 145 28.85 -11.50 2.63
CA LYS A 145 29.30 -12.08 1.36
C LYS A 145 29.99 -13.44 1.51
N GLU A 146 30.50 -13.73 2.71
CA GLU A 146 31.20 -14.98 3.03
C GLU A 146 30.27 -16.02 3.66
N SER A 147 29.04 -15.67 4.03
CA SER A 147 28.10 -16.61 4.61
C SER A 147 27.69 -17.70 3.60
N LYS A 148 27.92 -18.97 3.98
CA LYS A 148 27.70 -20.14 3.11
C LYS A 148 26.23 -20.46 2.83
N GLU A 149 25.28 -19.75 3.44
CA GLU A 149 23.85 -20.00 3.32
C GLU A 149 23.23 -19.53 2.01
N TYR A 150 23.99 -18.82 1.17
CA TYR A 150 23.53 -18.25 -0.10
C TYR A 150 24.35 -18.70 -1.32
N LYS A 151 24.98 -19.89 -1.25
CA LYS A 151 25.63 -20.51 -2.40
C LYS A 151 24.78 -21.61 -3.00
#